data_2b04afc7df14fb41ae37c7258883b3d9
#
_entry.id   2b04afc7df14fb41ae37c7258883b3d9
#
_cell.length_a   1.000
_cell.length_b   1.000
_cell.length_c   1.000
_cell.angle_alpha   90.00
_cell.angle_beta   90.00
_cell.angle_gamma   90.00
#
_symmetry.space_group_name_H-M   'P 1'
#
loop_
_entity.id
_entity.type
_entity.pdbx_description
1 polymer ?
#
loop_
_entity_poly.entity_id
_entity_poly.type
_entity_poly.pdbx_seq_one_letter_code
_entity_poly.pdbx_strand_id
1 'polypeptide(L)'
;MRSKLAATVGAVAVTLVAAAPALGHGRSPDLAFRGQAIVPTGTMFDGTTVGGLSSITYDARRDRYYAISDDQGQLQPARFYTLALAVRDGRLSDADVRLQDVTTLLAPNGLPYPKASLDPEGLVLTKDRKLVYTSEGLPGSGIDPFVRRAALDGSFRGEFPVPEAFRVAGTPASGVRPNLGFESAGVTHDGRYLFTASENALYQDGPAATITNGSPARILRYSLKTGRVDRQYVYVTDKVAEPPVPDTAFSVNGLVELLPLDDDTLIAMERSFSVGAPGTGNTIKLYTVELRGHTAVKTPLLDLDVLGIPLDNVEGMTFGPRLRHGRRSLVLVSDNNFAANQFTQFLLFAVGK
;
A
#
# COMPACT_ATOMS: atom_id res chain seq x y z
N MET A 1 -62.03 -2.61 53.17
CA MET A 1 -61.27 -3.61 52.40
C MET A 1 -60.14 -2.86 51.65
N ARG A 2 -58.91 -3.02 52.12
CA ARG A 2 -57.73 -2.37 51.52
C ARG A 2 -56.95 -3.44 50.73
N SER A 3 -56.90 -3.29 49.41
CA SER A 3 -56.11 -4.13 48.50
C SER A 3 -54.66 -3.68 48.52
N LYS A 4 -53.71 -4.58 48.83
CA LYS A 4 -52.27 -4.35 48.72
C LYS A 4 -51.81 -4.80 47.32
N LEU A 5 -51.31 -3.88 46.48
CA LEU A 5 -50.54 -4.22 45.29
C LEU A 5 -49.13 -4.57 45.72
N ALA A 6 -48.69 -5.75 45.33
CA ALA A 6 -47.29 -6.16 45.42
C ALA A 6 -46.56 -5.82 44.12
N ALA A 7 -45.51 -5.02 44.22
CA ALA A 7 -44.65 -4.72 43.08
C ALA A 7 -43.52 -5.78 43.00
N THR A 8 -43.45 -6.53 41.90
CA THR A 8 -42.40 -7.48 41.59
C THR A 8 -41.25 -6.75 40.89
N VAL A 9 -40.13 -6.65 41.56
CA VAL A 9 -38.86 -6.13 40.97
C VAL A 9 -38.15 -7.28 40.25
N GLY A 10 -38.17 -7.21 38.92
CA GLY A 10 -37.41 -8.12 38.06
C GLY A 10 -35.93 -7.75 38.05
N ALA A 11 -35.04 -8.60 38.53
CA ALA A 11 -33.59 -8.45 38.40
C ALA A 11 -33.17 -8.79 36.96
N VAL A 12 -32.63 -7.82 36.24
CA VAL A 12 -31.95 -8.04 34.97
C VAL A 12 -30.53 -8.51 35.25
N ALA A 13 -30.26 -9.77 34.96
CA ALA A 13 -28.91 -10.31 34.99
C ALA A 13 -28.12 -9.81 33.75
N VAL A 14 -27.18 -8.90 33.97
CA VAL A 14 -26.19 -8.50 32.95
C VAL A 14 -25.12 -9.60 32.90
N THR A 15 -25.16 -10.42 31.87
CA THR A 15 -24.09 -11.39 31.60
C THR A 15 -22.89 -10.64 31.02
N LEU A 16 -21.84 -10.43 31.81
CA LEU A 16 -20.53 -10.01 31.36
C LEU A 16 -19.93 -11.16 30.51
N VAL A 17 -19.89 -10.99 29.22
CA VAL A 17 -19.08 -11.82 28.34
C VAL A 17 -17.61 -11.43 28.58
N ALA A 18 -16.89 -12.23 29.33
CA ALA A 18 -15.45 -12.11 29.48
C ALA A 18 -14.81 -12.41 28.12
N ALA A 19 -14.16 -11.42 27.53
CA ALA A 19 -13.31 -11.62 26.36
C ALA A 19 -12.18 -12.61 26.73
N ALA A 20 -12.11 -13.74 26.05
CA ALA A 20 -11.02 -14.68 26.19
C ALA A 20 -9.70 -13.99 25.81
N PRO A 21 -8.60 -14.21 26.58
CA PRO A 21 -7.30 -13.67 26.22
C PRO A 21 -6.88 -14.28 24.86
N ALA A 22 -6.50 -13.41 23.92
CA ALA A 22 -5.93 -13.81 22.64
C ALA A 22 -4.66 -14.64 22.93
N LEU A 23 -4.66 -15.88 22.47
CA LEU A 23 -3.49 -16.76 22.49
C LEU A 23 -2.36 -16.12 21.68
N GLY A 24 -1.18 -16.03 22.29
CA GLY A 24 -0.03 -15.30 21.83
C GLY A 24 0.36 -15.55 20.37
N HIS A 25 0.16 -14.55 19.55
CA HIS A 25 0.78 -14.36 18.26
C HIS A 25 1.87 -13.31 18.40
N GLY A 26 2.87 -13.35 17.52
CA GLY A 26 4.09 -12.58 17.66
C GLY A 26 3.83 -11.09 17.98
N ARG A 27 4.67 -10.54 18.85
CA ARG A 27 4.62 -9.11 19.21
C ARG A 27 4.64 -8.26 17.93
N SER A 28 3.71 -7.31 17.83
CA SER A 28 3.77 -6.27 16.81
C SER A 28 5.16 -5.62 16.80
N PRO A 29 5.77 -5.37 15.64
CA PRO A 29 7.10 -4.77 15.58
C PRO A 29 7.06 -3.36 16.20
N ASP A 30 8.10 -3.02 16.98
CA ASP A 30 8.33 -1.65 17.43
C ASP A 30 8.99 -0.85 16.31
N LEU A 31 8.43 0.31 15.94
CA LEU A 31 8.93 1.17 14.88
C LEU A 31 9.48 2.49 15.47
N ALA A 32 10.80 2.67 15.39
CA ALA A 32 11.45 3.90 15.84
C ALA A 32 11.87 4.73 14.63
N PHE A 33 11.31 5.94 14.48
CA PHE A 33 11.66 6.89 13.42
C PHE A 33 13.15 7.29 13.48
N ARG A 34 13.81 7.40 12.30
CA ARG A 34 15.26 7.61 12.17
C ARG A 34 15.63 8.75 11.25
N GLY A 35 14.66 9.42 10.67
CA GLY A 35 14.86 10.56 9.79
C GLY A 35 14.10 10.42 8.49
N GLN A 36 14.14 11.48 7.73
CA GLN A 36 13.52 11.59 6.41
C GLN A 36 14.49 12.16 5.41
N ALA A 37 14.19 11.96 4.13
CA ALA A 37 14.84 12.61 3.01
C ALA A 37 13.78 13.08 2.01
N ILE A 38 14.02 14.24 1.40
CA ILE A 38 13.12 14.83 0.41
C ILE A 38 13.85 14.98 -0.91
N VAL A 39 13.23 14.47 -1.98
CA VAL A 39 13.61 14.79 -3.36
C VAL A 39 12.60 15.81 -3.87
N PRO A 40 13.03 17.02 -4.20
CA PRO A 40 12.12 18.09 -4.64
C PRO A 40 11.38 17.72 -5.91
N THR A 41 10.10 18.07 -6.00
CA THR A 41 9.29 17.90 -7.21
C THR A 41 9.89 18.68 -8.36
N GLY A 42 9.89 18.08 -9.55
CA GLY A 42 10.57 18.63 -10.73
C GLY A 42 12.05 18.24 -10.83
N THR A 43 12.59 17.44 -9.89
CA THR A 43 13.93 16.87 -10.04
C THR A 43 13.99 16.03 -11.32
N MET A 44 15.02 16.31 -12.13
CA MET A 44 15.26 15.58 -13.39
C MET A 44 16.37 14.56 -13.19
N PHE A 45 16.18 13.36 -13.76
CA PHE A 45 17.20 12.32 -13.79
C PHE A 45 17.14 11.57 -15.13
N ASP A 46 18.24 11.55 -15.86
CA ASP A 46 18.41 10.88 -17.16
C ASP A 46 17.24 11.14 -18.13
N GLY A 47 16.87 12.42 -18.29
CA GLY A 47 15.80 12.87 -19.18
C GLY A 47 14.38 12.61 -18.70
N THR A 48 14.21 12.11 -17.48
CA THR A 48 12.89 11.87 -16.88
C THR A 48 12.65 12.74 -15.64
N THR A 49 11.40 13.10 -15.39
CA THR A 49 10.98 13.74 -14.15
C THR A 49 10.85 12.68 -13.04
N VAL A 50 11.57 12.87 -11.94
CA VAL A 50 11.48 12.00 -10.76
C VAL A 50 10.24 12.34 -9.97
N GLY A 51 9.35 11.38 -9.80
CA GLY A 51 8.09 11.55 -9.08
C GLY A 51 7.16 10.37 -9.32
N GLY A 52 5.97 10.46 -8.73
CA GLY A 52 4.99 9.39 -8.83
C GLY A 52 5.49 8.10 -8.18
N LEU A 53 6.28 8.15 -7.10
CA LEU A 53 6.87 6.94 -6.53
C LEU A 53 5.88 6.23 -5.60
N SER A 54 4.99 5.44 -6.17
CA SER A 54 3.91 4.75 -5.47
C SER A 54 4.38 3.52 -4.68
N SER A 55 5.45 2.84 -5.13
CA SER A 55 5.98 1.69 -4.38
C SER A 55 7.50 1.58 -4.49
N ILE A 56 8.09 0.86 -3.51
CA ILE A 56 9.53 0.68 -3.38
C ILE A 56 9.87 -0.74 -2.92
N THR A 57 10.95 -1.32 -3.46
CA THR A 57 11.46 -2.63 -3.04
C THR A 57 12.98 -2.64 -2.92
N TYR A 58 13.51 -3.44 -1.98
CA TYR A 58 14.95 -3.51 -1.70
C TYR A 58 15.61 -4.76 -2.26
N ASP A 59 16.70 -4.59 -3.02
CA ASP A 59 17.59 -5.65 -3.49
C ASP A 59 18.78 -5.81 -2.53
N ALA A 60 18.68 -6.74 -1.59
CA ALA A 60 19.73 -7.01 -0.61
C ALA A 60 21.05 -7.52 -1.23
N ARG A 61 21.04 -8.09 -2.45
CA ARG A 61 22.25 -8.58 -3.13
C ARG A 61 23.08 -7.45 -3.73
N ARG A 62 22.41 -6.35 -4.14
CA ARG A 62 23.06 -5.20 -4.79
C ARG A 62 23.07 -3.95 -3.92
N ASP A 63 22.46 -4.01 -2.73
CA ASP A 63 22.31 -2.89 -1.78
C ASP A 63 21.72 -1.65 -2.45
N ARG A 64 20.58 -1.84 -3.12
CA ARG A 64 19.84 -0.78 -3.84
C ARG A 64 18.34 -0.99 -3.77
N TYR A 65 17.62 0.04 -4.11
CA TYR A 65 16.17 0.01 -4.16
C TYR A 65 15.69 0.19 -5.60
N TYR A 66 14.52 -0.35 -5.90
CA TYR A 66 13.74 -0.06 -7.10
C TYR A 66 12.45 0.58 -6.66
N ALA A 67 12.09 1.72 -7.26
CA ALA A 67 10.84 2.44 -7.01
C ALA A 67 10.11 2.66 -8.32
N ILE A 68 8.82 2.27 -8.39
CA ILE A 68 8.00 2.44 -9.57
C ILE A 68 7.37 3.83 -9.58
N SER A 69 7.20 4.38 -10.79
CA SER A 69 6.47 5.64 -11.00
C SER A 69 5.09 5.35 -11.56
N ASP A 70 4.06 5.94 -10.97
CA ASP A 70 2.66 5.87 -11.37
C ASP A 70 2.34 6.65 -12.65
N ASP A 71 3.36 7.31 -13.23
CA ASP A 71 3.18 8.02 -14.51
C ASP A 71 2.59 7.09 -15.57
N GLN A 72 1.32 7.26 -15.85
CA GLN A 72 0.58 6.53 -16.90
C GLN A 72 1.13 6.75 -18.31
N GLY A 73 2.39 7.12 -18.45
CA GLY A 73 3.01 7.55 -19.68
C GLY A 73 2.62 8.97 -20.09
N GLN A 74 2.14 9.77 -19.14
CA GLN A 74 1.70 11.15 -19.40
C GLN A 74 2.87 12.09 -19.62
N LEU A 75 3.91 11.98 -18.79
CA LEU A 75 5.14 12.76 -18.86
C LEU A 75 6.24 12.01 -19.63
N GLN A 76 6.56 10.79 -19.21
CA GLN A 76 7.53 9.90 -19.86
C GLN A 76 7.01 8.46 -19.83
N PRO A 77 7.61 7.51 -20.59
CA PRO A 77 7.21 6.11 -20.57
C PRO A 77 7.16 5.51 -19.15
N ALA A 78 6.23 4.56 -18.91
CA ALA A 78 6.14 3.82 -17.66
C ALA A 78 7.51 3.26 -17.26
N ARG A 79 7.93 3.47 -16.02
CA ARG A 79 9.32 3.28 -15.60
C ARG A 79 9.44 2.95 -14.12
N PHE A 80 10.59 2.45 -13.75
CA PHE A 80 11.04 2.41 -12.37
C PHE A 80 12.44 3.01 -12.24
N TYR A 81 12.72 3.59 -11.09
CA TYR A 81 14.04 4.11 -10.75
C TYR A 81 14.81 3.11 -9.93
N THR A 82 16.14 3.04 -10.18
CA THR A 82 17.10 2.40 -9.28
C THR A 82 17.75 3.47 -8.43
N LEU A 83 17.73 3.29 -7.11
CA LEU A 83 18.30 4.26 -6.18
C LEU A 83 19.04 3.58 -5.03
N ALA A 84 19.97 4.31 -4.40
CA ALA A 84 20.61 3.94 -3.15
C ALA A 84 20.17 4.88 -2.03
N LEU A 85 19.94 4.30 -0.84
CA LEU A 85 19.70 5.04 0.40
C LEU A 85 20.80 4.64 1.39
N ALA A 86 21.62 5.62 1.83
CA ALA A 86 22.75 5.37 2.74
C ALA A 86 22.27 5.30 4.21
N VAL A 87 21.40 4.32 4.53
CA VAL A 87 20.69 4.21 5.81
C VAL A 87 21.38 3.33 6.86
N ARG A 88 22.47 2.67 6.55
CA ARG A 88 23.09 1.64 7.45
C ARG A 88 23.57 2.18 8.78
N ASP A 89 23.89 3.47 8.87
CA ASP A 89 24.26 4.14 10.13
C ASP A 89 23.06 4.40 11.05
N GLY A 90 21.84 4.16 10.55
CA GLY A 90 20.58 4.34 11.29
C GLY A 90 20.02 5.76 11.22
N ARG A 91 20.37 6.51 10.18
CA ARG A 91 19.88 7.87 9.90
C ARG A 91 19.47 7.99 8.44
N LEU A 92 18.67 8.99 8.12
CA LEU A 92 18.30 9.35 6.75
C LEU A 92 18.16 10.87 6.66
N SER A 93 18.78 11.43 5.62
CA SER A 93 18.72 12.83 5.21
C SER A 93 18.72 12.93 3.68
N ASP A 94 18.50 14.11 3.12
CA ASP A 94 18.45 14.33 1.66
C ASP A 94 19.77 13.90 0.98
N ALA A 95 20.91 14.08 1.63
CA ALA A 95 22.23 13.71 1.12
C ALA A 95 22.42 12.19 0.96
N ASP A 96 21.57 11.38 1.60
CA ASP A 96 21.65 9.93 1.59
C ASP A 96 20.91 9.28 0.42
N VAL A 97 20.12 10.06 -0.34
CA VAL A 97 19.38 9.59 -1.51
C VAL A 97 20.20 9.79 -2.78
N ARG A 98 20.40 8.71 -3.54
CA ARG A 98 21.12 8.75 -4.82
C ARG A 98 20.37 7.98 -5.89
N LEU A 99 19.85 8.66 -6.89
CA LEU A 99 19.35 8.05 -8.11
C LEU A 99 20.54 7.45 -8.88
N GLN A 100 20.37 6.24 -9.40
CA GLN A 100 21.44 5.48 -10.06
C GLN A 100 21.09 5.14 -11.51
N ASP A 101 19.82 4.88 -11.78
CA ASP A 101 19.34 4.45 -13.10
C ASP A 101 17.84 4.68 -13.23
N VAL A 102 17.33 4.75 -14.47
CA VAL A 102 15.92 4.72 -14.79
C VAL A 102 15.67 3.68 -15.89
N THR A 103 14.72 2.79 -15.67
CA THR A 103 14.41 1.70 -16.60
C THR A 103 12.97 1.80 -17.09
N THR A 104 12.78 1.85 -18.40
CA THR A 104 11.45 1.79 -19.01
C THR A 104 10.84 0.40 -18.87
N LEU A 105 9.60 0.31 -18.41
CA LEU A 105 8.82 -0.92 -18.44
C LEU A 105 8.30 -1.19 -19.86
N LEU A 106 8.47 -2.44 -20.31
CA LEU A 106 8.01 -2.86 -21.63
C LEU A 106 6.73 -3.69 -21.52
N ALA A 107 5.80 -3.39 -22.41
CA ALA A 107 4.57 -4.14 -22.60
C ALA A 107 4.83 -5.56 -23.15
N PRO A 108 3.84 -6.47 -23.16
CA PRO A 108 4.01 -7.83 -23.68
C PRO A 108 4.53 -7.95 -25.11
N ASN A 109 4.35 -6.92 -25.93
CA ASN A 109 4.87 -6.84 -27.32
C ASN A 109 6.33 -6.38 -27.38
N GLY A 110 7.00 -6.12 -26.26
CA GLY A 110 8.39 -5.67 -26.19
C GLY A 110 8.60 -4.17 -26.45
N LEU A 111 7.55 -3.39 -26.60
CA LEU A 111 7.59 -1.93 -26.78
C LEU A 111 7.24 -1.22 -25.45
N PRO A 112 7.62 0.05 -25.27
CA PRO A 112 7.10 0.86 -24.17
C PRO A 112 5.56 0.84 -24.15
N TYR A 113 4.98 0.92 -22.96
CA TYR A 113 3.53 1.03 -22.82
C TYR A 113 3.00 2.27 -23.51
N PRO A 114 1.89 2.17 -24.28
CA PRO A 114 1.21 3.36 -24.78
C PRO A 114 0.76 4.27 -23.62
N LYS A 115 0.71 5.55 -23.89
CA LYS A 115 0.17 6.54 -22.94
C LYS A 115 -1.24 6.15 -22.50
N ALA A 116 -1.54 6.29 -21.22
CA ALA A 116 -2.83 5.94 -20.61
C ALA A 116 -3.28 4.50 -20.94
N SER A 117 -2.36 3.54 -20.87
CA SER A 117 -2.66 2.10 -21.05
C SER A 117 -2.35 1.27 -19.80
N LEU A 118 -1.84 1.90 -18.77
CA LEU A 118 -1.64 1.33 -17.43
C LEU A 118 -1.63 2.45 -16.40
N ASP A 119 -1.80 2.05 -15.14
CA ASP A 119 -1.67 2.85 -13.94
C ASP A 119 -0.81 2.07 -12.95
N PRO A 120 0.54 2.18 -13.01
CA PRO A 120 1.42 1.29 -12.28
C PRO A 120 1.57 1.73 -10.83
N GLU A 121 1.33 0.82 -9.87
CA GLU A 121 1.33 1.13 -8.45
C GLU A 121 2.32 0.26 -7.66
N GLY A 122 1.92 -0.93 -7.28
CA GLY A 122 2.76 -1.82 -6.46
C GLY A 122 3.99 -2.35 -7.17
N LEU A 123 5.10 -2.49 -6.44
CA LEU A 123 6.36 -3.04 -6.95
C LEU A 123 7.06 -3.92 -5.92
N VAL A 124 7.41 -5.16 -6.28
CA VAL A 124 8.23 -6.02 -5.43
C VAL A 124 9.26 -6.83 -6.20
N LEU A 125 10.45 -6.97 -5.64
CA LEU A 125 11.51 -7.83 -6.17
C LEU A 125 11.37 -9.26 -5.61
N THR A 126 11.25 -10.25 -6.51
CA THR A 126 11.17 -11.67 -6.17
C THR A 126 12.56 -12.30 -5.99
N LYS A 127 12.61 -13.49 -5.37
CA LYS A 127 13.87 -14.24 -5.16
C LYS A 127 14.56 -14.65 -6.46
N ASP A 128 13.79 -14.90 -7.53
CA ASP A 128 14.31 -15.20 -8.87
C ASP A 128 14.72 -13.96 -9.66
N ARG A 129 14.75 -12.80 -8.97
CA ARG A 129 15.22 -11.51 -9.48
C ARG A 129 14.40 -10.95 -10.63
N LYS A 130 13.11 -11.13 -10.53
CA LYS A 130 12.13 -10.42 -11.36
C LYS A 130 11.39 -9.40 -10.51
N LEU A 131 11.02 -8.32 -11.10
CA LEU A 131 10.06 -7.39 -10.51
C LEU A 131 8.65 -7.92 -10.78
N VAL A 132 7.80 -7.88 -9.77
CA VAL A 132 6.36 -7.96 -9.94
C VAL A 132 5.80 -6.58 -9.71
N TYR A 133 4.95 -6.12 -10.60
CA TYR A 133 4.28 -4.83 -10.49
C TYR A 133 2.79 -4.97 -10.78
N THR A 134 2.02 -4.11 -10.17
CA THR A 134 0.57 -4.03 -10.34
C THR A 134 0.19 -2.86 -11.20
N SER A 135 -1.03 -2.86 -11.67
CA SER A 135 -1.71 -1.71 -12.26
C SER A 135 -3.15 -1.73 -11.79
N GLU A 136 -3.64 -0.57 -11.38
CA GLU A 136 -5.05 -0.38 -11.01
C GLU A 136 -6.02 -0.69 -12.15
N GLY A 137 -5.53 -0.66 -13.40
CA GLY A 137 -6.35 -0.58 -14.58
C GLY A 137 -6.83 0.85 -14.84
N LEU A 138 -7.57 1.02 -15.90
CA LEU A 138 -8.20 2.29 -16.26
C LEU A 138 -9.66 2.03 -16.62
N PRO A 139 -10.54 1.86 -15.62
CA PRO A 139 -11.94 1.48 -15.82
C PRO A 139 -12.70 2.38 -16.80
N GLY A 140 -12.42 3.69 -16.79
CA GLY A 140 -12.99 4.65 -17.74
C GLY A 140 -12.60 4.39 -19.21
N SER A 141 -11.51 3.66 -19.45
CA SER A 141 -11.03 3.23 -20.76
C SER A 141 -11.27 1.74 -21.03
N GLY A 142 -11.94 1.02 -20.11
CA GLY A 142 -12.19 -0.42 -20.23
C GLY A 142 -10.93 -1.27 -20.07
N ILE A 143 -9.89 -0.77 -19.39
CA ILE A 143 -8.64 -1.49 -19.14
C ILE A 143 -8.71 -2.12 -17.77
N ASP A 144 -8.62 -3.45 -17.71
CA ASP A 144 -8.62 -4.24 -16.50
C ASP A 144 -7.35 -4.01 -15.66
N PRO A 145 -7.43 -4.16 -14.33
CA PRO A 145 -6.25 -4.21 -13.47
C PRO A 145 -5.42 -5.45 -13.80
N PHE A 146 -4.12 -5.39 -13.57
CA PHE A 146 -3.25 -6.52 -13.81
C PHE A 146 -2.13 -6.66 -12.78
N VAL A 147 -1.52 -7.86 -12.73
CA VAL A 147 -0.30 -8.16 -11.95
C VAL A 147 0.71 -8.78 -12.91
N ARG A 148 1.79 -8.08 -13.21
CA ARG A 148 2.79 -8.48 -14.23
C ARG A 148 4.17 -8.66 -13.66
N ARG A 149 4.98 -9.43 -14.40
CA ARG A 149 6.41 -9.62 -14.14
C ARG A 149 7.25 -8.92 -15.17
N ALA A 150 8.32 -8.28 -14.72
CA ALA A 150 9.36 -7.74 -15.57
C ALA A 150 10.74 -8.24 -15.12
N ALA A 151 11.68 -8.33 -16.04
CA ALA A 151 13.08 -8.42 -15.67
C ALA A 151 13.61 -7.04 -15.23
N LEU A 152 14.82 -7.00 -14.65
CA LEU A 152 15.42 -5.74 -14.19
C LEU A 152 15.82 -4.79 -15.34
N ASP A 153 15.80 -5.26 -16.58
CA ASP A 153 15.94 -4.44 -17.79
C ASP A 153 14.58 -3.91 -18.32
N GLY A 154 13.50 -4.07 -17.55
CA GLY A 154 12.14 -3.65 -17.88
C GLY A 154 11.38 -4.58 -18.82
N SER A 155 12.01 -5.61 -19.39
CA SER A 155 11.37 -6.52 -20.34
C SER A 155 10.29 -7.38 -19.66
N PHE A 156 9.13 -7.51 -20.30
CA PHE A 156 8.01 -8.33 -19.83
C PHE A 156 8.39 -9.81 -19.65
N ARG A 157 7.94 -10.44 -18.56
CA ARG A 157 8.25 -11.84 -18.20
C ARG A 157 7.03 -12.67 -17.84
N GLY A 158 5.84 -12.16 -18.06
CA GLY A 158 4.60 -12.87 -17.79
C GLY A 158 3.63 -12.11 -16.91
N GLU A 159 2.48 -12.71 -16.69
CA GLU A 159 1.35 -12.12 -15.98
C GLU A 159 0.72 -13.15 -15.05
N PHE A 160 0.24 -12.69 -13.90
CA PHE A 160 -0.57 -13.49 -12.99
C PHE A 160 -2.05 -13.32 -13.37
N PRO A 161 -2.85 -14.38 -13.37
CA PRO A 161 -4.27 -14.27 -13.67
C PRO A 161 -5.00 -13.49 -12.59
N VAL A 162 -5.71 -12.46 -12.97
CA VAL A 162 -6.59 -11.68 -12.09
C VAL A 162 -7.98 -12.34 -12.08
N PRO A 163 -8.59 -12.58 -10.89
CA PRO A 163 -9.93 -13.13 -10.81
C PRO A 163 -10.97 -12.25 -11.50
N GLU A 164 -11.97 -12.87 -12.12
CA GLU A 164 -13.05 -12.21 -12.87
C GLU A 164 -13.73 -11.08 -12.07
N ALA A 165 -13.90 -11.27 -10.76
CA ALA A 165 -14.53 -10.29 -9.87
C ALA A 165 -13.83 -8.93 -9.85
N PHE A 166 -12.57 -8.82 -10.23
CA PHE A 166 -11.81 -7.56 -10.27
C PHE A 166 -11.87 -6.87 -11.63
N ARG A 167 -12.31 -7.59 -12.67
CA ARG A 167 -12.37 -7.04 -14.01
C ARG A 167 -13.45 -5.99 -14.15
N VAL A 168 -13.16 -5.02 -14.98
CA VAL A 168 -14.08 -3.93 -15.27
C VAL A 168 -15.24 -4.43 -16.13
N ALA A 169 -16.48 -4.25 -15.65
CA ALA A 169 -17.68 -4.56 -16.43
C ALA A 169 -18.68 -3.40 -16.34
N GLY A 170 -19.39 -3.17 -17.45
CA GLY A 170 -20.11 -1.92 -17.67
C GLY A 170 -21.42 -1.74 -16.90
N THR A 171 -22.41 -2.65 -17.05
CA THR A 171 -23.76 -2.42 -16.48
C THR A 171 -24.38 -3.72 -16.01
N PRO A 172 -24.66 -3.88 -14.67
CA PRO A 172 -24.28 -2.96 -13.61
C PRO A 172 -22.75 -2.87 -13.46
N ALA A 173 -22.24 -1.74 -12.94
CA ALA A 173 -20.81 -1.58 -12.70
C ALA A 173 -20.30 -2.66 -11.74
N SER A 174 -19.23 -3.36 -12.13
CA SER A 174 -18.54 -4.35 -11.30
C SER A 174 -17.03 -4.30 -11.52
N GLY A 175 -16.27 -4.95 -10.65
CA GLY A 175 -14.81 -4.90 -10.67
C GLY A 175 -14.24 -3.74 -9.87
N VAL A 176 -13.00 -3.38 -10.17
CA VAL A 176 -12.31 -2.27 -9.52
C VAL A 176 -12.96 -0.93 -9.86
N ARG A 177 -12.85 0.00 -8.93
CA ARG A 177 -13.26 1.38 -9.14
C ARG A 177 -12.12 2.17 -9.78
N PRO A 178 -12.42 3.25 -10.52
CA PRO A 178 -11.39 4.16 -11.02
C PRO A 178 -10.53 4.69 -9.87
N ASN A 179 -9.21 4.59 -10.01
CA ASN A 179 -8.21 5.05 -9.03
C ASN A 179 -8.40 4.45 -7.62
N LEU A 180 -8.86 3.20 -7.54
CA LEU A 180 -9.04 2.41 -6.30
C LEU A 180 -8.82 0.92 -6.59
N GLY A 181 -7.94 0.62 -7.54
CA GLY A 181 -7.63 -0.72 -8.02
C GLY A 181 -6.51 -1.41 -7.23
N PHE A 182 -5.54 -2.03 -7.93
CA PHE A 182 -4.43 -2.72 -7.29
C PHE A 182 -3.29 -1.76 -6.96
N GLU A 183 -3.15 -1.43 -5.68
CA GLU A 183 -2.11 -0.53 -5.17
C GLU A 183 -0.83 -1.27 -4.77
N SER A 184 -0.91 -2.38 -4.08
CA SER A 184 0.19 -2.99 -3.36
C SER A 184 0.83 -4.18 -4.07
N ALA A 185 2.11 -4.45 -3.76
CA ALA A 185 2.79 -5.69 -4.12
C ALA A 185 3.79 -6.12 -3.04
N GLY A 186 3.49 -7.20 -2.31
CA GLY A 186 4.36 -7.75 -1.27
C GLY A 186 4.66 -9.24 -1.46
N VAL A 187 5.91 -9.65 -1.26
CA VAL A 187 6.33 -11.07 -1.35
C VAL A 187 6.83 -11.54 0.01
N THR A 188 6.38 -12.74 0.45
CA THR A 188 6.88 -13.37 1.67
C THR A 188 8.39 -13.58 1.62
N HIS A 189 9.05 -13.49 2.78
CA HIS A 189 10.51 -13.58 2.85
C HIS A 189 11.05 -14.91 2.28
N ASP A 190 10.31 -15.99 2.39
CA ASP A 190 10.67 -17.30 1.80
C ASP A 190 10.39 -17.38 0.29
N GLY A 191 9.65 -16.42 -0.28
CA GLY A 191 9.30 -16.35 -1.69
C GLY A 191 8.19 -17.33 -2.10
N ARG A 192 7.33 -17.75 -1.16
CA ARG A 192 6.21 -18.65 -1.46
C ARG A 192 4.98 -17.93 -1.99
N TYR A 193 4.68 -16.77 -1.43
CA TYR A 193 3.45 -16.03 -1.72
C TYR A 193 3.73 -14.60 -2.14
N LEU A 194 2.89 -14.13 -3.06
CA LEU A 194 2.75 -12.73 -3.45
C LEU A 194 1.39 -12.25 -2.97
N PHE A 195 1.35 -11.06 -2.39
CA PHE A 195 0.14 -10.36 -1.99
C PHE A 195 -0.05 -9.11 -2.81
N THR A 196 -1.30 -8.82 -3.16
CA THR A 196 -1.77 -7.53 -3.68
C THR A 196 -3.18 -7.29 -3.17
N ALA A 197 -3.67 -6.07 -3.22
CA ALA A 197 -5.01 -5.73 -2.79
C ALA A 197 -5.62 -4.63 -3.67
N SER A 198 -6.95 -4.60 -3.74
CA SER A 198 -7.65 -3.39 -4.15
C SER A 198 -7.53 -2.33 -3.06
N GLU A 199 -7.41 -1.07 -3.43
CA GLU A 199 -7.36 0.04 -2.47
C GLU A 199 -8.65 0.14 -1.66
N ASN A 200 -9.78 -0.04 -2.32
CA ASN A 200 -11.12 -0.01 -1.73
C ASN A 200 -11.98 -1.19 -2.20
N ALA A 201 -13.24 -1.20 -1.75
CA ALA A 201 -14.23 -2.18 -2.18
C ALA A 201 -14.41 -2.21 -3.69
N LEU A 202 -14.50 -3.40 -4.27
CA LEU A 202 -15.03 -3.54 -5.61
C LEU A 202 -16.48 -3.00 -5.67
N TYR A 203 -16.96 -2.64 -6.84
CA TYR A 203 -18.32 -2.11 -6.98
C TYR A 203 -19.39 -3.01 -6.35
N GLN A 204 -19.25 -4.33 -6.50
CA GLN A 204 -20.20 -5.33 -5.98
C GLN A 204 -20.07 -5.61 -4.48
N ASP A 205 -19.00 -5.14 -3.82
CA ASP A 205 -18.72 -5.45 -2.41
C ASP A 205 -19.21 -4.35 -1.45
N GLY A 206 -19.50 -3.17 -1.97
CA GLY A 206 -19.94 -2.04 -1.16
C GLY A 206 -19.41 -0.70 -1.64
N PRO A 207 -19.61 0.37 -0.87
CA PRO A 207 -19.10 1.70 -1.19
C PRO A 207 -17.61 1.81 -0.93
N ALA A 208 -16.94 2.79 -1.55
CA ALA A 208 -15.63 3.25 -1.13
C ALA A 208 -15.71 3.88 0.27
N ALA A 209 -14.55 4.04 0.93
CA ALA A 209 -14.48 4.68 2.23
C ALA A 209 -15.01 6.11 2.20
N THR A 210 -15.67 6.49 3.28
CA THR A 210 -16.26 7.83 3.48
C THR A 210 -15.83 8.39 4.83
N ILE A 211 -16.22 9.60 5.15
CA ILE A 211 -16.00 10.20 6.50
C ILE A 211 -16.75 9.46 7.63
N THR A 212 -17.66 8.56 7.30
CA THR A 212 -18.46 7.80 8.28
C THR A 212 -18.14 6.31 8.28
N ASN A 213 -17.72 5.74 7.17
CA ASN A 213 -17.56 4.30 7.01
C ASN A 213 -16.24 3.95 6.29
N GLY A 214 -15.61 2.87 6.72
CA GLY A 214 -14.55 2.20 5.98
C GLY A 214 -15.08 1.40 4.79
N SER A 215 -14.18 0.80 4.03
CA SER A 215 -14.46 0.07 2.79
C SER A 215 -13.91 -1.35 2.83
N PRO A 216 -14.65 -2.39 2.39
CA PRO A 216 -14.16 -3.77 2.35
C PRO A 216 -13.29 -4.02 1.11
N ALA A 217 -12.01 -3.68 1.20
CA ALA A 217 -11.00 -4.02 0.19
C ALA A 217 -10.74 -5.54 0.15
N ARG A 218 -10.28 -6.04 -0.99
CA ARG A 218 -9.92 -7.46 -1.15
C ARG A 218 -8.41 -7.64 -1.28
N ILE A 219 -7.83 -8.48 -0.42
CA ILE A 219 -6.45 -8.94 -0.54
C ILE A 219 -6.43 -10.25 -1.33
N LEU A 220 -5.58 -10.34 -2.37
CA LEU A 220 -5.27 -11.55 -3.11
C LEU A 220 -3.93 -12.12 -2.64
N ARG A 221 -3.88 -13.42 -2.33
CA ARG A 221 -2.64 -14.16 -2.13
C ARG A 221 -2.42 -15.09 -3.30
N TYR A 222 -1.31 -14.91 -4.02
CA TYR A 222 -0.87 -15.80 -5.09
C TYR A 222 0.18 -16.77 -4.57
N SER A 223 0.07 -18.04 -4.92
CA SER A 223 1.17 -18.99 -4.80
C SER A 223 2.17 -18.74 -5.92
N LEU A 224 3.40 -18.34 -5.60
CA LEU A 224 4.45 -18.13 -6.61
C LEU A 224 4.88 -19.44 -7.31
N LYS A 225 4.63 -20.59 -6.68
CA LYS A 225 4.86 -21.91 -7.28
C LYS A 225 3.91 -22.20 -8.43
N THR A 226 2.62 -21.85 -8.28
CA THR A 226 1.59 -22.16 -9.29
C THR A 226 1.26 -20.97 -10.18
N GLY A 227 1.62 -19.75 -9.76
CA GLY A 227 1.26 -18.49 -10.41
C GLY A 227 -0.24 -18.16 -10.31
N ARG A 228 -0.98 -18.78 -9.37
CA ARG A 228 -2.43 -18.60 -9.24
C ARG A 228 -2.80 -18.09 -7.85
N VAL A 229 -3.93 -17.38 -7.76
CA VAL A 229 -4.55 -17.03 -6.48
C VAL A 229 -4.93 -18.32 -5.77
N ASP A 230 -4.44 -18.49 -4.54
CA ASP A 230 -4.80 -19.59 -3.66
C ASP A 230 -5.76 -19.17 -2.55
N ARG A 231 -5.76 -17.86 -2.18
CA ARG A 231 -6.67 -17.30 -1.17
C ARG A 231 -7.03 -15.86 -1.48
N GLN A 232 -8.20 -15.46 -0.96
CA GLN A 232 -8.66 -14.09 -0.92
C GLN A 232 -9.13 -13.77 0.50
N TYR A 233 -8.90 -12.51 0.92
CA TYR A 233 -9.30 -12.03 2.23
C TYR A 233 -10.00 -10.69 2.09
N VAL A 234 -10.96 -10.43 2.99
CA VAL A 234 -11.60 -9.11 3.12
C VAL A 234 -10.85 -8.33 4.18
N TYR A 235 -10.39 -7.16 3.80
CA TYR A 235 -9.78 -6.16 4.67
C TYR A 235 -10.69 -4.95 4.74
N VAL A 236 -11.11 -4.54 5.93
CA VAL A 236 -11.95 -3.33 6.09
C VAL A 236 -11.04 -2.16 6.43
N THR A 237 -10.96 -1.18 5.53
CA THR A 237 -10.20 0.06 5.79
C THR A 237 -10.85 0.86 6.92
N ASP A 238 -10.12 1.81 7.50
CA ASP A 238 -10.75 2.83 8.31
C ASP A 238 -11.63 3.75 7.44
N LYS A 239 -12.42 4.57 8.08
CA LYS A 239 -13.07 5.71 7.43
C LYS A 239 -12.03 6.77 7.03
N VAL A 240 -12.38 7.69 6.17
CA VAL A 240 -11.59 8.90 5.91
C VAL A 240 -11.28 9.60 7.23
N ALA A 241 -10.02 9.95 7.45
CA ALA A 241 -9.54 10.45 8.75
C ALA A 241 -10.10 11.82 9.10
N GLU A 242 -10.03 12.76 8.15
CA GLU A 242 -10.47 14.14 8.32
C GLU A 242 -11.52 14.51 7.28
N PRO A 243 -12.57 15.27 7.64
CA PRO A 243 -13.53 15.74 6.66
C PRO A 243 -12.88 16.74 5.69
N PRO A 244 -13.24 16.73 4.39
CA PRO A 244 -12.75 17.71 3.43
C PRO A 244 -13.36 19.09 3.68
N VAL A 245 -12.68 20.13 3.19
CA VAL A 245 -13.15 21.53 3.25
C VAL A 245 -13.11 22.14 1.84
N PRO A 246 -14.27 22.49 1.26
CA PRO A 246 -15.65 22.26 1.77
C PRO A 246 -16.01 20.77 1.84
N ASP A 247 -17.04 20.42 2.59
CA ASP A 247 -17.52 19.03 2.82
C ASP A 247 -17.92 18.27 1.56
N THR A 248 -18.07 18.95 0.43
CA THR A 248 -18.29 18.35 -0.90
C THR A 248 -17.00 18.13 -1.70
N ALA A 249 -15.84 18.52 -1.15
CA ALA A 249 -14.57 18.33 -1.83
C ALA A 249 -14.10 16.87 -1.75
N PHE A 250 -13.11 16.53 -2.55
CA PHE A 250 -12.58 15.16 -2.63
C PHE A 250 -11.96 14.71 -1.29
N SER A 251 -12.28 13.47 -0.92
CA SER A 251 -11.62 12.76 0.17
C SER A 251 -11.63 11.26 -0.11
N VAL A 252 -10.62 10.56 0.40
CA VAL A 252 -10.43 9.12 0.23
C VAL A 252 -9.70 8.55 1.44
N ASN A 253 -9.89 7.27 1.73
CA ASN A 253 -9.00 6.45 2.55
C ASN A 253 -8.89 5.07 1.91
N GLY A 254 -7.69 4.57 1.75
CA GLY A 254 -7.45 3.31 1.06
C GLY A 254 -6.32 2.49 1.64
N LEU A 255 -6.31 1.20 1.27
CA LEU A 255 -5.24 0.24 1.54
C LEU A 255 -4.20 0.36 0.43
N VAL A 256 -3.13 1.11 0.66
CA VAL A 256 -2.14 1.45 -0.37
C VAL A 256 -0.93 0.52 -0.40
N GLU A 257 -0.55 -0.12 0.71
CA GLU A 257 0.60 -1.05 0.67
C GLU A 257 0.43 -2.23 1.63
N LEU A 258 1.00 -3.37 1.24
CA LEU A 258 1.07 -4.61 2.02
C LEU A 258 2.50 -5.13 2.08
N LEU A 259 3.06 -5.23 3.28
CA LEU A 259 4.39 -5.79 3.51
C LEU A 259 4.32 -7.07 4.33
N PRO A 260 4.51 -8.27 3.72
CA PRO A 260 4.45 -9.53 4.44
C PRO A 260 5.56 -9.69 5.49
N LEU A 261 5.16 -10.03 6.72
CA LEU A 261 6.06 -10.46 7.81
C LEU A 261 6.31 -11.98 7.71
N ASP A 262 5.24 -12.72 7.43
CA ASP A 262 5.23 -14.16 7.16
C ASP A 262 4.05 -14.51 6.21
N ASP A 263 3.61 -15.78 6.21
CA ASP A 263 2.55 -16.25 5.28
C ASP A 263 1.15 -15.75 5.64
N ASP A 264 0.91 -15.43 6.90
CA ASP A 264 -0.40 -15.10 7.45
C ASP A 264 -0.39 -13.78 8.25
N THR A 265 0.75 -13.09 8.30
CA THR A 265 0.89 -11.78 8.99
C THR A 265 1.51 -10.74 8.06
N LEU A 266 0.88 -9.57 7.96
CA LEU A 266 1.31 -8.46 7.13
C LEU A 266 1.44 -7.17 7.95
N ILE A 267 2.21 -6.21 7.46
CA ILE A 267 1.99 -4.80 7.76
C ILE A 267 1.15 -4.23 6.61
N ALA A 268 0.05 -3.58 6.93
CA ALA A 268 -0.76 -2.83 5.98
C ALA A 268 -0.58 -1.34 6.20
N MET A 269 -0.58 -0.57 5.13
CA MET A 269 -0.57 0.88 5.17
C MET A 269 -1.88 1.42 4.60
N GLU A 270 -2.57 2.25 5.38
CA GLU A 270 -3.69 3.04 4.92
C GLU A 270 -3.26 4.49 4.76
N ARG A 271 -3.64 5.08 3.64
CA ARG A 271 -3.47 6.50 3.36
C ARG A 271 -4.84 7.14 3.22
N SER A 272 -5.11 8.12 4.06
CA SER A 272 -6.28 8.99 3.96
C SER A 272 -5.85 10.36 3.42
N PHE A 273 -6.66 10.89 2.50
CA PHE A 273 -6.47 12.24 1.98
C PHE A 273 -7.79 13.00 1.98
N SER A 274 -7.73 14.28 2.31
CA SER A 274 -8.89 15.18 2.23
C SER A 274 -8.46 16.59 1.80
N VAL A 275 -9.10 17.07 0.76
CA VAL A 275 -8.87 18.46 0.29
C VAL A 275 -9.21 19.44 1.40
N GLY A 276 -8.33 20.40 1.66
CA GLY A 276 -8.53 21.44 2.65
C GLY A 276 -8.41 21.00 4.12
N ALA A 277 -8.08 19.74 4.38
CA ALA A 277 -7.72 19.28 5.72
C ALA A 277 -6.35 19.84 6.16
N PRO A 278 -6.04 19.86 7.48
CA PRO A 278 -4.78 20.39 7.99
C PRO A 278 -3.53 19.74 7.37
N GLY A 279 -2.40 20.47 7.36
CA GLY A 279 -1.13 20.00 6.82
C GLY A 279 -1.19 19.82 5.31
N THR A 280 -0.78 18.65 4.82
CA THR A 280 -0.87 18.27 3.40
C THR A 280 -2.22 17.66 3.02
N GLY A 281 -3.10 17.46 4.01
CA GLY A 281 -4.36 16.72 3.86
C GLY A 281 -4.21 15.20 3.98
N ASN A 282 -2.99 14.70 4.10
CA ASN A 282 -2.69 13.27 4.24
C ASN A 282 -2.60 12.84 5.71
N THR A 283 -3.15 11.67 6.00
CA THR A 283 -2.97 10.92 7.26
C THR A 283 -2.57 9.50 6.92
N ILE A 284 -1.44 9.04 7.46
CA ILE A 284 -0.87 7.73 7.14
C ILE A 284 -0.85 6.84 8.37
N LYS A 285 -1.45 5.65 8.26
CA LYS A 285 -1.51 4.70 9.38
C LYS A 285 -1.00 3.32 8.97
N LEU A 286 -0.20 2.73 9.85
CA LEU A 286 0.26 1.35 9.72
C LEU A 286 -0.52 0.45 10.67
N TYR A 287 -0.81 -0.75 10.19
CA TYR A 287 -1.50 -1.80 10.95
C TYR A 287 -0.73 -3.11 10.86
N THR A 288 -0.69 -3.88 11.93
CA THR A 288 -0.41 -5.31 11.84
C THR A 288 -1.70 -6.03 11.44
N VAL A 289 -1.61 -6.92 10.47
CA VAL A 289 -2.76 -7.65 9.91
C VAL A 289 -2.53 -9.14 10.05
N GLU A 290 -3.47 -9.84 10.67
CA GLU A 290 -3.50 -11.29 10.73
C GLU A 290 -4.55 -11.84 9.76
N LEU A 291 -4.14 -12.77 8.89
CA LEU A 291 -4.99 -13.41 7.91
C LEU A 291 -5.64 -14.67 8.50
N ARG A 292 -6.97 -14.65 8.71
CA ARG A 292 -7.73 -15.73 9.35
C ARG A 292 -8.90 -16.14 8.46
N GLY A 293 -8.89 -17.40 7.96
CA GLY A 293 -9.96 -17.87 7.06
C GLY A 293 -10.03 -17.03 5.78
N HIS A 294 -11.05 -16.20 5.65
CA HIS A 294 -11.22 -15.23 4.57
C HIS A 294 -11.22 -13.77 5.04
N THR A 295 -10.76 -13.51 6.25
CA THR A 295 -10.76 -12.18 6.86
C THR A 295 -9.34 -11.75 7.20
N ALA A 296 -9.03 -10.49 6.95
CA ALA A 296 -7.82 -9.82 7.40
C ALA A 296 -8.19 -8.98 8.64
N VAL A 297 -7.65 -9.37 9.81
CA VAL A 297 -7.91 -8.71 11.08
C VAL A 297 -6.78 -7.75 11.37
N LYS A 298 -7.05 -6.44 11.37
CA LYS A 298 -6.04 -5.41 11.60
C LYS A 298 -5.99 -4.97 13.06
N THR A 299 -4.78 -4.62 13.50
CA THR A 299 -4.50 -3.99 14.80
C THR A 299 -3.63 -2.76 14.56
N PRO A 300 -3.92 -1.59 15.13
CA PRO A 300 -3.10 -0.39 14.95
C PRO A 300 -1.64 -0.64 15.33
N LEU A 301 -0.71 -0.21 14.50
CA LEU A 301 0.73 -0.33 14.70
C LEU A 301 1.37 1.04 14.92
N LEU A 302 1.12 2.00 14.03
CA LEU A 302 1.67 3.34 14.10
C LEU A 302 0.79 4.32 13.32
N ASP A 303 0.46 5.44 13.93
CA ASP A 303 -0.06 6.63 13.26
C ASP A 303 1.12 7.57 12.99
N LEU A 304 1.39 7.88 11.72
CA LEU A 304 2.56 8.67 11.35
C LEU A 304 2.45 10.15 11.74
N ASP A 305 1.25 10.63 12.05
CA ASP A 305 1.05 12.01 12.53
C ASP A 305 1.81 12.30 13.84
N VAL A 306 2.09 11.26 14.65
CA VAL A 306 2.93 11.40 15.86
C VAL A 306 4.37 11.84 15.58
N LEU A 307 4.83 11.77 14.33
CA LEU A 307 6.18 12.22 13.95
C LEU A 307 6.32 13.73 13.98
N GLY A 308 5.21 14.48 13.91
CA GLY A 308 5.19 15.94 13.93
C GLY A 308 5.89 16.59 12.75
N ILE A 309 5.99 15.89 11.61
CA ILE A 309 6.54 16.36 10.35
C ILE A 309 5.43 16.38 9.28
N PRO A 310 5.53 17.25 8.25
CA PRO A 310 4.66 17.17 7.09
C PRO A 310 4.81 15.79 6.43
N LEU A 311 3.70 15.10 6.19
CA LEU A 311 3.66 13.86 5.44
C LEU A 311 3.06 14.15 4.07
N ASP A 312 3.69 13.69 3.00
CA ASP A 312 3.06 13.68 1.69
C ASP A 312 2.27 12.38 1.48
N ASN A 313 1.87 12.11 0.30
CA ASN A 313 1.09 10.94 -0.13
C ASN A 313 1.92 9.64 -0.02
N VAL A 314 2.18 9.15 1.20
CA VAL A 314 3.02 7.97 1.46
C VAL A 314 2.24 6.71 1.08
N GLU A 315 2.75 5.96 0.10
CA GLU A 315 2.09 4.80 -0.47
C GLU A 315 2.98 3.56 -0.53
N GLY A 316 4.30 3.73 -0.68
CA GLY A 316 5.22 2.59 -0.80
C GLY A 316 5.94 2.24 0.50
N MET A 317 6.19 0.93 0.74
CA MET A 317 6.85 0.44 1.94
C MET A 317 7.70 -0.80 1.66
N THR A 318 8.94 -0.82 2.17
CA THR A 318 9.80 -2.00 2.07
C THR A 318 10.72 -2.16 3.26
N PHE A 319 11.06 -3.40 3.59
CA PHE A 319 12.19 -3.62 4.47
C PHE A 319 13.51 -3.36 3.73
N GLY A 320 14.43 -2.66 4.38
CA GLY A 320 15.77 -2.41 3.88
C GLY A 320 16.86 -3.22 4.60
N PRO A 321 18.14 -2.76 4.53
CA PRO A 321 19.27 -3.42 5.15
C PRO A 321 19.20 -3.40 6.69
N ARG A 322 20.00 -4.25 7.33
CA ARG A 322 20.22 -4.12 8.77
C ARG A 322 21.05 -2.88 9.08
N LEU A 323 20.57 -2.11 10.04
CA LEU A 323 21.28 -0.96 10.60
C LEU A 323 22.46 -1.41 11.47
N ARG A 324 23.42 -0.54 11.74
CA ARG A 324 24.64 -0.85 12.53
C ARG A 324 24.36 -1.54 13.86
N HIS A 325 23.23 -1.25 14.51
CA HIS A 325 22.84 -1.88 15.77
C HIS A 325 22.03 -3.18 15.60
N GLY A 326 22.07 -3.80 14.41
CA GLY A 326 21.43 -5.07 14.10
C GLY A 326 19.91 -5.04 13.86
N ARG A 327 19.23 -3.93 14.11
CA ARG A 327 17.81 -3.75 13.79
C ARG A 327 17.61 -3.73 12.27
N ARG A 328 16.51 -4.27 11.79
CA ARG A 328 16.11 -4.15 10.38
C ARG A 328 15.60 -2.73 10.13
N SER A 329 15.87 -2.19 8.96
CA SER A 329 15.23 -0.94 8.54
C SER A 329 13.90 -1.20 7.84
N LEU A 330 12.98 -0.25 8.00
CA LEU A 330 11.77 -0.11 7.21
C LEU A 330 11.84 1.26 6.53
N VAL A 331 11.65 1.29 5.22
CA VAL A 331 11.68 2.49 4.40
C VAL A 331 10.29 2.68 3.79
N LEU A 332 9.76 3.89 3.90
CA LEU A 332 8.54 4.31 3.22
C LEU A 332 8.88 5.36 2.16
N VAL A 333 8.05 5.47 1.13
CA VAL A 333 8.18 6.49 0.09
C VAL A 333 6.82 7.11 -0.21
N SER A 334 6.81 8.41 -0.54
CA SER A 334 5.62 9.11 -1.00
C SER A 334 5.62 9.31 -2.51
N ASP A 335 4.45 9.20 -3.09
CA ASP A 335 4.10 9.74 -4.38
C ASP A 335 3.88 11.26 -4.27
N ASN A 336 4.43 12.03 -5.18
CA ASN A 336 4.26 13.48 -5.25
C ASN A 336 3.25 13.91 -6.32
N ASN A 337 2.55 12.96 -6.97
CA ASN A 337 1.58 13.21 -8.04
C ASN A 337 2.11 14.20 -9.12
N PHE A 338 3.42 14.40 -9.22
CA PHE A 338 4.06 15.45 -10.03
C PHE A 338 3.51 16.86 -9.76
N ALA A 339 2.86 17.08 -8.62
CA ALA A 339 2.23 18.33 -8.24
C ALA A 339 3.21 19.27 -7.55
N ALA A 340 3.20 20.56 -7.91
CA ALA A 340 4.17 21.54 -7.42
C ALA A 340 4.13 21.79 -5.91
N ASN A 341 3.04 21.43 -5.25
CA ASN A 341 2.85 21.56 -3.80
C ASN A 341 3.09 20.26 -3.03
N GLN A 342 3.51 19.19 -3.73
CA GLN A 342 3.86 17.89 -3.15
C GLN A 342 5.35 17.60 -3.34
N PHE A 343 5.87 16.60 -2.64
CA PHE A 343 7.29 16.22 -2.67
C PHE A 343 7.47 14.71 -2.52
N THR A 344 8.48 14.16 -3.16
CA THR A 344 8.87 12.77 -2.92
C THR A 344 9.61 12.68 -1.59
N GLN A 345 9.04 11.97 -0.62
CA GLN A 345 9.55 11.82 0.73
C GLN A 345 9.94 10.36 0.99
N PHE A 346 11.12 10.16 1.55
CA PHE A 346 11.54 8.88 2.10
C PHE A 346 11.55 8.98 3.63
N LEU A 347 10.96 7.99 4.30
CA LEU A 347 10.96 7.88 5.77
C LEU A 347 11.71 6.62 6.19
N LEU A 348 12.58 6.74 7.19
CA LEU A 348 13.34 5.60 7.73
C LEU A 348 12.87 5.27 9.15
N PHE A 349 12.62 3.99 9.38
CA PHE A 349 12.38 3.43 10.71
C PHE A 349 13.35 2.30 11.03
N ALA A 350 13.72 2.19 12.31
CA ALA A 350 14.37 1.01 12.86
C ALA A 350 13.33 0.09 13.45
N VAL A 351 13.28 -1.17 12.99
CA VAL A 351 12.32 -2.19 13.43
C VAL A 351 12.86 -2.91 14.65
N GLY A 352 12.20 -2.79 15.80
CA GLY A 352 12.43 -3.54 17.02
C GLY A 352 11.87 -4.97 16.95
N LYS A 353 12.25 -5.77 17.97
CA LYS A 353 11.73 -7.14 18.14
C LYS A 353 10.42 -7.10 18.93
#